data_66178f9fd759e1a12aa38e0aed7fa438
#
_entry.id   66178f9fd759e1a12aa38e0aed7fa438
#
_cell.length_a   1.000
_cell.length_b   1.000
_cell.length_c   1.000
_cell.angle_alpha   90.00
_cell.angle_beta   90.00
_cell.angle_gamma   90.00
#
_symmetry.space_group_name_H-M   'P 1'
#
loop_
_entity.id
_entity.type
_entity.pdbx_description
1 polymer ?
#
loop_
_entity_poly.entity_id
_entity_poly.type
_entity_poly.pdbx_seq_one_letter_code
_entity_poly.pdbx_strand_id
1 'polypeptide(L)'
;MIYGVGTDICDVRRIRASLARHGERFARKILSDAELATWAERSAAWPERGVRFLATRFSAKEAFSKAIGLGLQAPMNWRDCAIVTAASGQPEIVLHGTLKTWFEARQLSAHVSLSDEADYAASFCVVEKNSETLKNTSP
;
A
#
# COMPACT_ATOMS: atom_id res chain seq x y z
N MET A 1 18.64 8.57 5.30
CA MET A 1 17.89 9.77 5.73
C MET A 1 16.41 9.57 5.44
N ILE A 2 15.56 9.91 6.37
CA ILE A 2 14.11 9.84 6.18
C ILE A 2 13.71 10.87 5.11
N TYR A 3 13.02 10.38 4.08
CA TYR A 3 12.44 11.21 3.03
C TYR A 3 11.05 11.71 3.42
N GLY A 4 10.22 10.83 3.97
CA GLY A 4 8.89 11.18 4.39
C GLY A 4 8.25 10.10 5.24
N VAL A 5 7.20 10.49 5.97
CA VAL A 5 6.39 9.60 6.79
C VAL A 5 4.92 9.84 6.46
N GLY A 6 4.13 8.80 6.55
CA GLY A 6 2.69 8.88 6.35
C GLY A 6 1.96 7.96 7.32
N THR A 7 0.84 8.42 7.80
CA THR A 7 -0.08 7.63 8.61
C THR A 7 -1.47 7.70 8.00
N ASP A 8 -2.26 6.67 8.24
CA ASP A 8 -3.65 6.64 7.84
C ASP A 8 -4.47 5.82 8.81
N ILE A 9 -5.69 6.23 9.04
CA ILE A 9 -6.72 5.48 9.77
C ILE A 9 -7.92 5.35 8.86
N CYS A 10 -8.31 4.11 8.57
CA CYS A 10 -9.45 3.80 7.72
C CYS A 10 -10.57 3.18 8.55
N ASP A 11 -11.77 3.71 8.44
CA ASP A 11 -12.96 3.11 9.03
C ASP A 11 -13.39 1.92 8.17
N VAL A 12 -13.29 0.72 8.72
CA VAL A 12 -13.65 -0.54 8.04
C VAL A 12 -15.12 -0.53 7.60
N ARG A 13 -15.98 0.15 8.36
CA ARG A 13 -17.41 0.25 8.04
C ARG A 13 -17.66 1.01 6.74
N ARG A 14 -16.83 2.01 6.44
CA ARG A 14 -16.88 2.75 5.15
C ARG A 14 -16.48 1.88 3.97
N ILE A 15 -15.48 1.05 4.16
CA ILE A 15 -15.06 0.08 3.13
C ILE A 15 -16.16 -0.94 2.88
N ARG A 16 -16.78 -1.46 3.94
CA ARG A 16 -17.90 -2.39 3.85
C ARG A 16 -19.07 -1.77 3.08
N ALA A 17 -19.41 -0.53 3.38
CA ALA A 17 -20.48 0.20 2.70
C ALA A 17 -20.16 0.43 1.22
N SER A 18 -18.92 0.79 0.89
CA SER A 18 -18.49 0.99 -0.50
C SER A 18 -18.53 -0.31 -1.30
N LEU A 19 -18.12 -1.43 -0.70
CA LEU A 19 -18.22 -2.75 -1.34
C LEU A 19 -19.69 -3.16 -1.54
N ALA A 20 -20.55 -2.90 -0.57
CA ALA A 20 -21.99 -3.18 -0.71
C ALA A 20 -22.63 -2.38 -1.84
N ARG A 21 -22.19 -1.12 -2.03
CA ARG A 21 -22.73 -0.21 -3.04
C ARG A 21 -22.17 -0.47 -4.44
N HIS A 22 -20.88 -0.70 -4.57
CA HIS A 22 -20.16 -0.73 -5.85
C HIS A 22 -19.60 -2.11 -6.20
N GLY A 23 -19.59 -3.05 -5.26
CA GLY A 23 -19.11 -4.40 -5.48
C GLY A 23 -17.63 -4.46 -5.87
N GLU A 24 -17.30 -5.42 -6.72
CA GLU A 24 -15.94 -5.68 -7.18
C GLU A 24 -15.30 -4.47 -7.88
N ARG A 25 -16.08 -3.58 -8.47
CA ARG A 25 -15.57 -2.36 -9.11
C ARG A 25 -14.75 -1.51 -8.13
N PHE A 26 -15.21 -1.42 -6.88
CA PHE A 26 -14.48 -0.69 -5.84
C PHE A 26 -13.15 -1.36 -5.53
N ALA A 27 -13.14 -2.68 -5.35
CA ALA A 27 -11.92 -3.44 -5.11
C ALA A 27 -10.94 -3.29 -6.28
N ARG A 28 -11.41 -3.37 -7.52
CA ARG A 28 -10.58 -3.23 -8.73
C ARG A 28 -9.94 -1.85 -8.87
N LYS A 29 -10.58 -0.84 -8.35
CA LYS A 29 -10.04 0.52 -8.37
C LYS A 29 -8.82 0.66 -7.45
N ILE A 30 -8.82 -0.05 -6.33
CA ILE A 30 -7.84 0.07 -5.26
C ILE A 30 -6.72 -0.97 -5.40
N LEU A 31 -7.06 -2.20 -5.75
CA LEU A 31 -6.16 -3.35 -5.67
C LEU A 31 -5.47 -3.63 -7.01
N SER A 32 -4.20 -3.99 -6.96
CA SER A 32 -3.48 -4.56 -8.10
C SER A 32 -4.05 -5.95 -8.45
N ASP A 33 -3.66 -6.50 -9.59
CA ASP A 33 -4.14 -7.83 -10.01
C ASP A 33 -3.79 -8.91 -8.98
N ALA A 34 -2.58 -8.90 -8.44
CA ALA A 34 -2.14 -9.84 -7.42
C ALA A 34 -2.96 -9.69 -6.12
N GLU A 35 -3.21 -8.46 -5.69
CA GLU A 35 -4.04 -8.20 -4.52
C GLU A 35 -5.49 -8.59 -4.73
N LEU A 36 -6.03 -8.40 -5.94
CA LEU A 36 -7.39 -8.83 -6.28
C LEU A 36 -7.57 -10.33 -6.14
N ALA A 37 -6.59 -11.12 -6.55
CA ALA A 37 -6.62 -12.58 -6.39
C ALA A 37 -6.71 -12.97 -4.91
N THR A 38 -5.90 -12.35 -4.05
CA THR A 38 -5.94 -12.59 -2.60
C THR A 38 -7.26 -12.14 -1.99
N TRP A 39 -7.76 -10.98 -2.40
CA TRP A 39 -9.04 -10.45 -1.95
C TRP A 39 -10.20 -11.38 -2.29
N ALA A 40 -10.22 -11.90 -3.52
CA ALA A 40 -11.26 -12.82 -3.98
C ALA A 40 -11.22 -14.14 -3.18
N GLU A 41 -10.03 -14.68 -2.93
CA GLU A 41 -9.84 -15.89 -2.13
C GLU A 41 -10.33 -15.70 -0.70
N ARG A 42 -9.95 -14.61 -0.06
CA ARG A 42 -10.35 -14.30 1.32
C ARG A 42 -11.85 -14.04 1.43
N SER A 43 -12.41 -13.32 0.45
CA SER A 43 -13.85 -13.01 0.41
C SER A 43 -14.69 -14.27 0.22
N ALA A 44 -14.22 -15.24 -0.57
CA ALA A 44 -14.91 -16.52 -0.79
C ALA A 44 -14.94 -17.37 0.49
N ALA A 45 -13.86 -17.34 1.26
CA ALA A 45 -13.78 -18.08 2.53
C ALA A 45 -14.66 -17.44 3.61
N TRP A 46 -14.62 -16.12 3.70
CA TRP A 46 -15.39 -15.34 4.67
C TRP A 46 -15.49 -13.89 4.18
N PRO A 47 -16.71 -13.36 3.90
CA PRO A 47 -16.86 -12.00 3.34
C PRO A 47 -16.15 -10.91 4.15
N GLU A 48 -16.18 -10.99 5.46
CA GLU A 48 -15.54 -10.01 6.34
C GLU A 48 -14.01 -9.99 6.18
N ARG A 49 -13.39 -11.11 5.84
CA ARG A 49 -11.95 -11.18 5.55
C ARG A 49 -11.58 -10.34 4.33
N GLY A 50 -12.44 -10.36 3.30
CA GLY A 50 -12.25 -9.52 2.12
C GLY A 50 -12.38 -8.04 2.44
N VAL A 51 -13.35 -7.67 3.24
CA VAL A 51 -13.54 -6.28 3.70
C VAL A 51 -12.30 -5.79 4.43
N ARG A 52 -11.79 -6.56 5.39
CA ARG A 52 -10.61 -6.20 6.19
C ARG A 52 -9.35 -6.14 5.35
N PHE A 53 -9.17 -7.09 4.46
CA PHE A 53 -8.05 -7.07 3.52
C PHE A 53 -8.03 -5.78 2.70
N LEU A 54 -9.17 -5.41 2.14
CA LEU A 54 -9.27 -4.18 1.34
C LEU A 54 -9.03 -2.94 2.21
N ALA A 55 -9.57 -2.90 3.43
CA ALA A 55 -9.38 -1.77 4.34
C ALA A 55 -7.90 -1.58 4.71
N THR A 56 -7.17 -2.66 5.02
CA THR A 56 -5.76 -2.56 5.35
C THR A 56 -4.92 -2.11 4.16
N ARG A 57 -5.22 -2.61 2.95
CA ARG A 57 -4.51 -2.22 1.73
C ARG A 57 -4.81 -0.77 1.35
N PHE A 58 -6.06 -0.36 1.46
CA PHE A 58 -6.46 1.03 1.25
C PHE A 58 -5.69 1.97 2.19
N SER A 59 -5.68 1.66 3.48
CA SER A 59 -4.97 2.46 4.49
C SER A 59 -3.46 2.52 4.19
N ALA A 60 -2.84 1.39 3.86
CA ALA A 60 -1.40 1.34 3.56
C ALA A 60 -1.03 2.19 2.35
N LYS A 61 -1.85 2.17 1.30
CA LYS A 61 -1.62 2.97 0.08
C LYS A 61 -1.79 4.46 0.36
N GLU A 62 -2.76 4.84 1.19
CA GLU A 62 -2.93 6.21 1.65
C GLU A 62 -1.71 6.69 2.45
N ALA A 63 -1.23 5.89 3.39
CA ALA A 63 -0.05 6.22 4.18
C ALA A 63 1.18 6.37 3.28
N PHE A 64 1.36 5.46 2.32
CA PHE A 64 2.45 5.54 1.35
C PHE A 64 2.38 6.81 0.51
N SER A 65 1.18 7.17 0.02
CA SER A 65 0.99 8.37 -0.80
C SER A 65 1.38 9.64 -0.05
N LYS A 66 1.09 9.69 1.25
CA LYS A 66 1.50 10.81 2.11
C LYS A 66 3.02 10.81 2.34
N ALA A 67 3.61 9.63 2.56
CA ALA A 67 5.05 9.51 2.82
C ALA A 67 5.89 9.95 1.62
N ILE A 68 5.43 9.71 0.39
CA ILE A 68 6.12 10.18 -0.81
C ILE A 68 5.79 11.63 -1.18
N GLY A 69 4.85 12.25 -0.48
CA GLY A 69 4.49 13.66 -0.65
C GLY A 69 3.58 13.96 -1.83
N LEU A 70 3.11 12.95 -2.56
CA LEU A 70 2.28 13.15 -3.75
C LEU A 70 0.78 13.15 -3.46
N GLY A 71 0.35 12.53 -2.34
CA GLY A 71 -1.05 12.22 -2.21
C GLY A 71 -1.48 11.31 -3.36
N LEU A 72 -2.63 11.57 -3.95
CA LEU A 72 -3.12 10.80 -5.11
C LEU A 72 -2.76 11.42 -6.46
N GLN A 73 -1.82 12.38 -6.47
CA GLN A 73 -1.34 12.97 -7.73
C GLN A 73 -0.39 12.02 -8.45
N ALA A 74 -0.48 12.02 -9.78
CA ALA A 74 0.41 11.22 -10.61
C ALA A 74 1.90 11.53 -10.31
N PRO A 75 2.78 10.52 -10.31
CA PRO A 75 2.57 9.15 -10.75
C PRO A 75 1.96 8.21 -9.70
N MET A 76 1.55 8.70 -8.53
CA MET A 76 0.87 7.86 -7.53
C MET A 76 -0.49 7.42 -8.07
N ASN A 77 -0.73 6.13 -8.01
CA ASN A 77 -2.04 5.55 -8.24
C ASN A 77 -2.17 4.26 -7.41
N TRP A 78 -3.41 3.86 -7.14
CA TRP A 78 -3.70 2.75 -6.26
C TRP A 78 -3.11 1.43 -6.73
N ARG A 79 -3.24 1.13 -8.02
CA ARG A 79 -2.92 -0.20 -8.55
C ARG A 79 -1.42 -0.43 -8.75
N ASP A 80 -0.63 0.63 -8.89
CA ASP A 80 0.81 0.54 -9.02
C ASP A 80 1.55 0.41 -7.68
N CYS A 81 0.81 0.49 -6.58
CA CYS A 81 1.34 0.33 -5.22
C CYS A 81 0.71 -0.92 -4.59
N ALA A 82 1.33 -2.07 -4.78
CA ALA A 82 0.84 -3.31 -4.20
C ALA A 82 1.43 -3.51 -2.80
N ILE A 83 0.59 -3.95 -1.86
CA ILE A 83 1.01 -4.33 -0.51
C ILE A 83 0.92 -5.85 -0.43
N VAL A 84 2.07 -6.50 -0.39
CA VAL A 84 2.19 -7.94 -0.37
C VAL A 84 2.74 -8.42 0.97
N THR A 85 2.45 -9.67 1.32
CA THR A 85 2.98 -10.28 2.54
C THR A 85 4.24 -11.06 2.19
N ALA A 86 5.36 -10.67 2.78
CA ALA A 86 6.62 -11.38 2.63
C ALA A 86 6.58 -12.75 3.34
N ALA A 87 7.56 -13.61 3.03
CA ALA A 87 7.71 -14.91 3.69
C ALA A 87 7.82 -14.79 5.21
N SER A 88 8.38 -13.70 5.72
CA SER A 88 8.47 -13.38 7.15
C SER A 88 7.11 -13.02 7.80
N GLY A 89 6.06 -12.82 7.01
CA GLY A 89 4.77 -12.31 7.45
C GLY A 89 4.66 -10.79 7.46
N GLN A 90 5.75 -10.08 7.20
CA GLN A 90 5.76 -8.61 7.17
C GLN A 90 5.15 -8.09 5.86
N PRO A 91 4.40 -6.97 5.91
CA PRO A 91 3.95 -6.32 4.69
C PRO A 91 5.11 -5.65 3.96
N GLU A 92 5.11 -5.76 2.64
CA GLU A 92 6.07 -5.10 1.76
C GLU A 92 5.35 -4.33 0.67
N ILE A 93 5.91 -3.20 0.28
CA ILE A 93 5.40 -2.40 -0.82
C ILE A 93 6.13 -2.81 -2.10
N VAL A 94 5.37 -3.22 -3.10
CA VAL A 94 5.88 -3.55 -4.43
C VAL A 94 5.28 -2.59 -5.43
N LEU A 95 6.13 -1.82 -6.08
CA LEU A 95 5.71 -0.78 -7.02
C LEU A 95 5.79 -1.28 -8.46
N HIS A 96 4.94 -0.69 -9.31
CA HIS A 96 4.84 -1.00 -10.73
C HIS A 96 4.75 0.29 -11.55
N GLY A 97 4.99 0.17 -12.85
CA GLY A 97 4.76 1.23 -13.82
C GLY A 97 5.55 2.51 -13.56
N THR A 98 4.93 3.63 -13.89
CA THR A 98 5.56 4.95 -13.75
C THR A 98 5.85 5.31 -12.30
N LEU A 99 5.06 4.82 -11.35
CA LEU A 99 5.32 5.03 -9.93
C LEU A 99 6.65 4.37 -9.52
N LYS A 100 6.91 3.15 -9.97
CA LYS A 100 8.17 2.45 -9.73
C LYS A 100 9.34 3.24 -10.29
N THR A 101 9.24 3.70 -11.52
CA THR A 101 10.29 4.49 -12.18
C THR A 101 10.58 5.78 -11.42
N TRP A 102 9.54 6.49 -11.01
CA TRP A 102 9.64 7.71 -10.23
C TRP A 102 10.36 7.49 -8.89
N PHE A 103 9.99 6.40 -8.21
CA PHE A 103 10.50 6.05 -6.89
C PHE A 103 11.98 5.62 -6.95
N GLU A 104 12.32 4.75 -7.90
CA GLU A 104 13.68 4.26 -8.08
C GLU A 104 14.64 5.38 -8.53
N ALA A 105 14.18 6.29 -9.40
CA ALA A 105 14.99 7.43 -9.84
C ALA A 105 15.40 8.33 -8.68
N ARG A 106 14.64 8.33 -7.58
CA ARG A 106 14.93 9.10 -6.37
C ARG A 106 15.66 8.29 -5.31
N GLN A 107 16.00 7.04 -5.61
CA GLN A 107 16.72 6.15 -4.69
C GLN A 107 15.99 5.98 -3.34
N LEU A 108 14.69 5.77 -3.42
CA LEU A 108 13.83 5.63 -2.24
C LEU A 108 13.61 4.16 -1.89
N SER A 109 13.41 3.90 -0.61
CA SER A 109 12.91 2.64 -0.09
C SER A 109 11.80 2.90 0.92
N ALA A 110 10.84 1.99 1.01
CA ALA A 110 9.65 2.17 1.84
C ALA A 110 9.49 1.03 2.83
N HIS A 111 9.01 1.39 4.01
CA HIS A 111 8.65 0.45 5.08
C HIS A 111 7.23 0.77 5.51
N VAL A 112 6.41 -0.26 5.70
CA VAL A 112 5.01 -0.09 6.09
C VAL A 112 4.67 -1.01 7.25
N SER A 113 3.86 -0.49 8.15
CA SER A 113 3.27 -1.24 9.26
C SER A 113 1.75 -1.12 9.18
N LEU A 114 1.07 -2.23 9.42
CA LEU A 114 -0.39 -2.32 9.37
C LEU A 114 -0.91 -2.83 10.71
N SER A 115 -2.05 -2.29 11.12
CA SER A 115 -2.75 -2.72 12.32
C SER A 115 -4.25 -2.62 12.06
N ASP A 116 -5.02 -3.64 12.44
CA ASP A 116 -6.48 -3.57 12.33
C ASP A 116 -7.14 -4.01 13.62
N GLU A 117 -8.15 -3.26 13.99
CA GLU A 117 -9.06 -3.52 15.09
C GLU A 117 -10.47 -3.72 14.54
N ALA A 118 -11.48 -3.85 15.43
CA ALA A 118 -12.85 -4.15 15.01
C ALA A 118 -13.37 -3.19 13.92
N ASP A 119 -13.22 -1.88 14.13
CA ASP A 119 -13.80 -0.85 13.26
C ASP A 119 -12.77 -0.06 12.45
N TYR A 120 -11.48 -0.22 12.71
CA TYR A 120 -10.45 0.61 12.08
C TYR A 120 -9.26 -0.21 11.61
N ALA A 121 -8.73 0.17 10.45
CA ALA A 121 -7.42 -0.24 9.99
C ALA A 121 -6.50 0.97 10.04
N ALA A 122 -5.32 0.81 10.61
CA ALA A 122 -4.32 1.86 10.74
C ALA A 122 -3.05 1.45 10.02
N SER A 123 -2.35 2.43 9.47
CA SER A 123 -1.08 2.19 8.79
C SER A 123 -0.09 3.31 9.07
N PHE A 124 1.18 2.94 9.02
CA PHE A 124 2.29 3.87 9.13
C PHE A 124 3.33 3.51 8.08
N CYS A 125 3.76 4.49 7.31
CA CYS A 125 4.76 4.29 6.27
C CYS A 125 5.93 5.23 6.48
N VAL A 126 7.14 4.68 6.38
CA VAL A 126 8.38 5.46 6.38
C VAL A 126 9.07 5.24 5.04
N VAL A 127 9.41 6.34 4.38
CA VAL A 127 10.19 6.31 3.14
C VAL A 127 11.56 6.91 3.43
N GLU A 128 12.58 6.16 3.08
CA GLU A 128 13.98 6.56 3.25
C GLU A 128 14.61 6.86 1.91
N LYS A 129 15.48 7.86 1.89
CA LYS A 129 16.40 8.06 0.78
C LYS A 129 17.66 7.25 1.06
N ASN A 130 17.98 6.35 0.13
CA ASN A 130 19.18 5.51 0.25
C ASN A 130 20.42 6.38 0.11
N SER A 131 21.44 6.07 0.92
CA SER A 131 22.74 6.71 0.78
C SER A 131 23.30 6.38 -0.60
N GLU A 132 23.90 7.36 -1.28
CA GLU A 132 24.72 7.07 -2.44
C GLU A 132 25.79 6.08 -2.00
N THR A 133 25.80 4.91 -2.63
CA THR A 133 26.93 4.02 -2.48
C THR A 133 28.12 4.78 -3.08
N LEU A 134 29.02 5.24 -2.25
CA LEU A 134 30.31 5.69 -2.74
C LEU A 134 30.86 4.54 -3.55
N LYS A 135 30.84 4.66 -4.87
CA LYS A 135 31.61 3.76 -5.73
C LYS A 135 33.01 3.96 -5.26
N ASN A 136 33.57 2.97 -4.56
CA ASN A 136 34.99 2.89 -4.33
C ASN A 136 35.64 2.86 -5.70
N THR A 137 35.98 4.01 -6.18
CA THR A 137 36.96 4.11 -7.23
C THR A 137 38.30 3.79 -6.57
N SER A 138 38.58 2.48 -6.46
CA SER A 138 39.93 2.06 -6.18
C SER A 138 40.81 2.60 -7.29
N PRO A 139 41.89 3.25 -6.95
CA PRO A 139 42.81 3.73 -7.97
C PRO A 139 43.42 2.59 -8.76
#